data_9493d9ae7435d16ef72b82ace93662e2
#
_entry.id   9493d9ae7435d16ef72b82ace93662e2
#
_cell.length_a   1.000
_cell.length_b   1.000
_cell.length_c   1.000
_cell.angle_alpha   90.00
_cell.angle_beta   90.00
_cell.angle_gamma   90.00
#
_symmetry.space_group_name_H-M   'P 1'
#
loop_
_entity.id
_entity.type
_entity.pdbx_description
1 polymer ?
#
loop_
_entity_poly.entity_id
_entity_poly.type
_entity_poly.pdbx_seq_one_letter_code
_entity_poly.pdbx_strand_id
1 'polypeptide(L)'
;MKFFRRKFLKILGISYLSILLLPYSFLHAVTKKIINPNLTDKQKKIMLEEATEQPYSSPLNQEKREGFFHCANCGAKLFASTAKFDSGTGWPSFTESLPGAFKTKIDYSFGIKRVEYHCAICGVHHGHVFDDGSTSTQKRFCSNGLCLIFKPKN
;
A
#
# COMPACT_ATOMS: atom_id res chain seq x y z
N MET A 1 84.88 -4.00 21.60
CA MET A 1 83.62 -3.41 22.06
C MET A 1 82.94 -2.72 20.90
N LYS A 2 81.92 -3.30 20.30
CA LYS A 2 81.18 -2.74 19.14
C LYS A 2 79.76 -2.48 19.58
N PHE A 3 79.33 -1.21 19.59
CA PHE A 3 77.99 -0.75 19.88
C PHE A 3 77.07 -1.05 18.71
N PHE A 4 76.06 -1.87 18.97
CA PHE A 4 74.92 -2.10 18.01
C PHE A 4 73.87 -1.04 18.19
N ARG A 5 73.71 -0.16 17.21
CA ARG A 5 72.63 0.81 17.14
C ARG A 5 71.37 0.09 16.57
N ARG A 6 70.33 -0.14 17.40
CA ARG A 6 69.02 -0.58 16.95
C ARG A 6 68.27 0.60 16.37
N LYS A 7 68.00 0.53 15.07
CA LYS A 7 67.10 1.44 14.35
C LYS A 7 65.66 1.04 14.68
N PHE A 8 64.92 1.96 15.34
CA PHE A 8 63.47 1.84 15.56
C PHE A 8 62.78 2.24 14.24
N LEU A 9 62.20 1.27 13.51
CA LEU A 9 61.25 1.50 12.43
C LEU A 9 59.88 1.84 13.04
N LYS A 10 59.47 3.10 12.91
CA LYS A 10 58.09 3.52 13.15
C LYS A 10 57.22 3.06 12.00
N ILE A 11 56.43 2.02 12.19
CA ILE A 11 55.37 1.61 11.27
C ILE A 11 54.19 2.53 11.52
N LEU A 12 53.96 3.47 10.61
CA LEU A 12 52.74 4.27 10.55
C LEU A 12 51.59 3.34 10.08
N GLY A 13 50.78 2.89 11.04
CA GLY A 13 49.53 2.18 10.76
C GLY A 13 48.51 3.12 10.15
N ILE A 14 48.31 3.01 8.84
CA ILE A 14 47.18 3.65 8.16
C ILE A 14 45.96 2.80 8.49
N SER A 15 45.15 3.27 9.43
CA SER A 15 43.80 2.72 9.68
C SER A 15 42.92 3.06 8.49
N TYR A 16 42.69 2.08 7.62
CA TYR A 16 41.57 2.13 6.64
C TYR A 16 40.26 2.03 7.39
N LEU A 17 39.64 3.19 7.67
CA LEU A 17 38.28 3.27 8.12
C LEU A 17 37.38 2.88 6.94
N SER A 18 37.05 1.60 6.81
CA SER A 18 36.08 1.12 5.82
C SER A 18 34.71 1.66 6.21
N ILE A 19 34.34 2.80 5.63
CA ILE A 19 32.96 3.31 5.65
C ILE A 19 32.13 2.32 4.86
N LEU A 20 31.45 1.40 5.55
CA LEU A 20 30.38 0.58 4.98
C LEU A 20 29.29 1.54 4.49
N LEU A 21 29.31 1.86 3.21
CA LEU A 21 28.19 2.47 2.52
C LEU A 21 27.06 1.43 2.47
N LEU A 22 26.26 1.34 3.56
CA LEU A 22 25.00 0.65 3.51
C LEU A 22 24.15 1.32 2.42
N PRO A 23 23.58 0.56 1.46
CA PRO A 23 22.68 1.13 0.50
C PRO A 23 21.52 1.74 1.29
N TYR A 24 21.39 3.05 1.24
CA TYR A 24 20.21 3.77 1.72
C TYR A 24 19.05 3.31 0.84
N SER A 25 18.44 2.20 1.20
CA SER A 25 17.13 1.84 0.67
C SER A 25 16.17 2.92 1.16
N PHE A 26 15.98 3.95 0.35
CA PHE A 26 14.89 4.90 0.55
C PHE A 26 13.60 4.08 0.54
N LEU A 27 13.15 3.67 1.72
CA LEU A 27 11.75 3.31 1.90
C LEU A 27 10.97 4.56 1.52
N HIS A 28 10.44 4.58 0.30
CA HIS A 28 9.53 5.63 -0.13
C HIS A 28 8.24 5.43 0.68
N ALA A 29 8.20 6.05 1.85
CA ALA A 29 6.98 6.14 2.61
C ALA A 29 5.93 6.79 1.71
N VAL A 30 4.82 6.10 1.48
CA VAL A 30 3.72 6.65 0.68
C VAL A 30 3.17 7.85 1.43
N THR A 31 3.37 9.05 0.87
CA THR A 31 2.83 10.27 1.48
C THR A 31 1.32 10.27 1.32
N LYS A 32 0.60 10.11 2.44
CA LYS A 32 -0.85 10.17 2.49
C LYS A 32 -1.31 11.62 2.66
N LYS A 33 -2.16 12.10 1.75
CA LYS A 33 -2.67 13.47 1.76
C LYS A 33 -4.18 13.48 1.92
N ILE A 34 -4.70 14.14 2.96
CA ILE A 34 -6.14 14.41 3.09
C ILE A 34 -6.52 15.53 2.14
N ILE A 35 -7.52 15.24 1.29
CA ILE A 35 -8.09 16.16 0.30
C ILE A 35 -9.55 16.47 0.66
N ASN A 36 -10.31 15.43 1.07
CA ASN A 36 -11.68 15.60 1.53
C ASN A 36 -11.71 15.95 3.04
N PRO A 37 -12.07 17.18 3.43
CA PRO A 37 -12.13 17.56 4.85
C PRO A 37 -13.28 16.86 5.61
N ASN A 38 -14.28 16.36 4.90
CA ASN A 38 -15.49 15.75 5.47
C ASN A 38 -15.38 14.24 5.73
N LEU A 39 -14.16 13.67 5.67
CA LEU A 39 -13.96 12.27 6.03
C LEU A 39 -14.31 12.06 7.50
N THR A 40 -15.10 11.01 7.76
CA THR A 40 -15.39 10.55 9.12
C THR A 40 -14.12 10.02 9.80
N ASP A 41 -14.12 9.95 11.14
CA ASP A 41 -12.98 9.42 11.88
C ASP A 41 -12.70 7.95 11.55
N LYS A 42 -13.75 7.15 11.27
CA LYS A 42 -13.59 5.78 10.78
C LYS A 42 -12.88 5.73 9.43
N GLN A 43 -13.27 6.60 8.48
CA GLN A 43 -12.59 6.69 7.18
C GLN A 43 -11.14 7.12 7.34
N LYS A 44 -10.86 8.13 8.18
CA LYS A 44 -9.48 8.58 8.46
C LYS A 44 -8.64 7.46 9.06
N LYS A 45 -9.17 6.72 10.03
CA LYS A 45 -8.48 5.59 10.65
C LYS A 45 -8.11 4.52 9.62
N ILE A 46 -9.04 4.15 8.73
CA ILE A 46 -8.76 3.16 7.67
C ILE A 46 -7.75 3.72 6.66
N MET A 47 -7.99 4.93 6.15
CA MET A 47 -7.21 5.49 5.06
C MET A 47 -5.79 5.91 5.45
N LEU A 48 -5.60 6.41 6.68
CA LEU A 48 -4.31 6.93 7.15
C LEU A 48 -3.52 5.93 7.98
N GLU A 49 -4.21 5.17 8.84
CA GLU A 49 -3.61 4.24 9.79
C GLU A 49 -3.66 2.78 9.29
N GLU A 50 -4.15 2.56 8.04
CA GLU A 50 -4.20 1.23 7.40
C GLU A 50 -5.08 0.22 8.17
N ALA A 51 -6.07 0.72 8.92
CA ALA A 51 -7.05 -0.13 9.59
C ALA A 51 -7.96 -0.83 8.58
N THR A 52 -8.73 -1.81 9.04
CA THR A 52 -9.70 -2.54 8.24
C THR A 52 -11.10 -2.34 8.82
N GLU A 53 -12.10 -2.10 7.99
CA GLU A 53 -13.50 -2.11 8.42
C GLU A 53 -13.98 -3.53 8.74
N GLN A 54 -15.07 -3.66 9.48
CA GLN A 54 -15.64 -4.97 9.78
C GLN A 54 -16.18 -5.65 8.50
N PRO A 55 -16.06 -6.98 8.38
CA PRO A 55 -16.64 -7.69 7.24
C PRO A 55 -18.17 -7.49 7.24
N TYR A 56 -18.76 -7.45 6.07
CA TYR A 56 -20.19 -7.26 5.79
C TYR A 56 -20.78 -5.92 6.24
N SER A 57 -19.95 -4.96 6.69
CA SER A 57 -20.41 -3.65 7.14
C SER A 57 -20.70 -2.66 6.02
N SER A 58 -20.10 -2.86 4.85
CA SER A 58 -20.25 -1.94 3.73
C SER A 58 -21.50 -2.25 2.89
N PRO A 59 -22.39 -1.26 2.65
CA PRO A 59 -23.49 -1.42 1.69
C PRO A 59 -23.00 -1.64 0.26
N LEU A 60 -21.75 -1.27 -0.06
CA LEU A 60 -21.17 -1.47 -1.39
C LEU A 60 -20.93 -2.94 -1.72
N ASN A 61 -21.01 -3.86 -0.75
CA ASN A 61 -21.02 -5.30 -1.02
C ASN A 61 -22.16 -5.68 -1.98
N GLN A 62 -23.33 -5.07 -1.81
CA GLN A 62 -24.53 -5.33 -2.60
C GLN A 62 -24.71 -4.39 -3.80
N GLU A 63 -23.77 -3.47 -4.06
CA GLU A 63 -23.86 -2.56 -5.21
C GLU A 63 -23.67 -3.33 -6.52
N LYS A 64 -24.70 -3.28 -7.41
CA LYS A 64 -24.73 -4.02 -8.69
C LYS A 64 -25.00 -3.12 -9.90
N ARG A 65 -25.27 -1.82 -9.68
CA ARG A 65 -25.54 -0.88 -10.78
C ARG A 65 -24.28 -0.65 -11.61
N GLU A 66 -24.48 -0.31 -12.89
CA GLU A 66 -23.38 0.16 -13.73
C GLU A 66 -22.84 1.52 -13.24
N GLY A 67 -21.51 1.63 -13.21
CA GLY A 67 -20.86 2.86 -12.76
C GLY A 67 -19.41 2.64 -12.39
N PHE A 68 -18.92 3.55 -11.55
CA PHE A 68 -17.53 3.55 -11.11
C PHE A 68 -17.42 3.76 -9.61
N PHE A 69 -16.44 3.10 -9.03
CA PHE A 69 -16.02 3.32 -7.64
C PHE A 69 -14.87 4.31 -7.60
N HIS A 70 -15.04 5.34 -6.78
CA HIS A 70 -14.10 6.46 -6.63
C HIS A 70 -13.49 6.46 -5.24
N CYS A 71 -12.28 7.02 -5.13
CA CYS A 71 -11.65 7.27 -3.83
C CYS A 71 -12.48 8.29 -3.02
N ALA A 72 -12.89 7.93 -1.81
CA ALA A 72 -13.67 8.80 -0.93
C ALA A 72 -12.89 10.04 -0.49
N ASN A 73 -11.55 10.01 -0.55
CA ASN A 73 -10.70 11.14 -0.20
C ASN A 73 -10.47 12.11 -1.35
N CYS A 74 -10.08 11.65 -2.53
CA CYS A 74 -9.69 12.53 -3.64
C CYS A 74 -10.60 12.49 -4.85
N GLY A 75 -11.60 11.61 -4.87
CA GLY A 75 -12.53 11.46 -5.99
C GLY A 75 -11.94 10.72 -7.21
N ALA A 76 -10.70 10.25 -7.16
CA ALA A 76 -10.08 9.49 -8.24
C ALA A 76 -10.93 8.27 -8.60
N LYS A 77 -11.11 8.01 -9.89
CA LYS A 77 -11.80 6.82 -10.40
C LYS A 77 -10.88 5.59 -10.22
N LEU A 78 -11.36 4.56 -9.55
CA LEU A 78 -10.53 3.43 -9.11
C LEU A 78 -10.92 2.11 -9.76
N PHE A 79 -12.22 1.79 -9.76
CA PHE A 79 -12.73 0.52 -10.30
C PHE A 79 -13.97 0.78 -11.17
N ALA A 80 -14.13 -0.03 -12.21
CA ALA A 80 -15.40 -0.15 -12.92
C ALA A 80 -16.31 -1.15 -12.20
N SER A 81 -17.61 -0.96 -12.26
CA SER A 81 -18.60 -1.91 -11.70
C SER A 81 -18.53 -3.28 -12.36
N THR A 82 -18.10 -3.37 -13.61
CA THR A 82 -17.90 -4.62 -14.34
C THR A 82 -16.81 -5.53 -13.75
N ALA A 83 -15.86 -4.94 -13.02
CA ALA A 83 -14.83 -5.70 -12.32
C ALA A 83 -15.28 -6.20 -10.95
N LYS A 84 -16.43 -5.74 -10.44
CA LYS A 84 -16.90 -6.10 -9.09
C LYS A 84 -17.49 -7.51 -9.07
N PHE A 85 -17.15 -8.27 -8.03
CA PHE A 85 -17.74 -9.59 -7.76
C PHE A 85 -17.95 -9.80 -6.27
N ASP A 86 -18.77 -10.80 -5.93
CA ASP A 86 -18.92 -11.28 -4.55
C ASP A 86 -17.87 -12.36 -4.26
N SER A 87 -16.93 -12.04 -3.40
CA SER A 87 -15.87 -12.97 -2.98
C SER A 87 -16.27 -13.80 -1.76
N GLY A 88 -17.42 -13.55 -1.14
CA GLY A 88 -17.83 -14.19 0.11
C GLY A 88 -17.04 -13.73 1.34
N THR A 89 -16.05 -12.83 1.20
CA THR A 89 -15.17 -12.42 2.31
C THR A 89 -15.76 -11.31 3.17
N GLY A 90 -16.82 -10.63 2.70
CA GLY A 90 -17.49 -9.56 3.44
C GLY A 90 -17.00 -8.15 3.10
N TRP A 91 -16.10 -8.00 2.14
CA TRP A 91 -15.63 -6.71 1.64
C TRP A 91 -15.89 -6.56 0.14
N PRO A 92 -16.13 -5.33 -0.37
CA PRO A 92 -16.20 -5.09 -1.80
C PRO A 92 -14.95 -5.61 -2.50
N SER A 93 -15.13 -6.50 -3.48
CA SER A 93 -14.04 -7.20 -4.16
C SER A 93 -14.10 -6.96 -5.66
N PHE A 94 -12.91 -6.81 -6.28
CA PHE A 94 -12.78 -6.53 -7.71
C PHE A 94 -11.71 -7.40 -8.32
N THR A 95 -11.92 -7.80 -9.58
CA THR A 95 -10.98 -8.63 -10.35
C THR A 95 -9.80 -7.84 -10.90
N GLU A 96 -10.00 -6.53 -11.11
CA GLU A 96 -8.99 -5.62 -11.65
C GLU A 96 -9.31 -4.18 -11.23
N SER A 97 -8.31 -3.32 -11.28
CA SER A 97 -8.45 -1.87 -11.09
C SER A 97 -8.33 -1.15 -12.43
N LEU A 98 -8.77 0.11 -12.47
CA LEU A 98 -8.47 0.96 -13.62
C LEU A 98 -6.96 1.21 -13.74
N PRO A 99 -6.42 1.36 -14.95
CA PRO A 99 -5.00 1.62 -15.16
C PRO A 99 -4.52 2.83 -14.36
N GLY A 100 -3.41 2.67 -13.63
CA GLY A 100 -2.80 3.74 -12.84
C GLY A 100 -3.58 4.18 -11.60
N ALA A 101 -4.68 3.50 -11.23
CA ALA A 101 -5.51 3.87 -10.06
C ALA A 101 -4.77 3.71 -8.73
N PHE A 102 -3.87 2.73 -8.63
CA PHE A 102 -3.20 2.37 -7.40
C PHE A 102 -1.69 2.22 -7.55
N LYS A 103 -1.01 2.40 -6.42
CA LYS A 103 0.35 1.93 -6.15
C LYS A 103 0.28 0.84 -5.09
N THR A 104 1.29 -0.02 -5.02
CA THR A 104 1.34 -1.13 -4.07
C THR A 104 2.58 -1.05 -3.18
N LYS A 105 2.48 -1.62 -1.99
CA LYS A 105 3.62 -1.90 -1.12
C LYS A 105 3.46 -3.27 -0.46
N ILE A 106 4.56 -3.84 0.02
CA ILE A 106 4.49 -5.08 0.81
C ILE A 106 4.14 -4.73 2.24
N ASP A 107 3.20 -5.47 2.80
CA ASP A 107 2.74 -5.37 4.18
C ASP A 107 3.01 -6.69 4.93
N TYR A 108 3.64 -6.58 6.12
CA TYR A 108 3.95 -7.70 7.01
C TYR A 108 3.25 -7.58 8.38
N SER A 109 2.29 -6.68 8.53
CA SER A 109 1.70 -6.31 9.83
C SER A 109 1.07 -7.47 10.62
N PHE A 110 0.70 -8.58 9.98
CA PHE A 110 0.15 -9.77 10.66
C PHE A 110 1.06 -10.99 10.58
N GLY A 111 2.36 -10.79 10.39
CA GLY A 111 3.33 -11.90 10.28
C GLY A 111 3.26 -12.68 8.96
N ILE A 112 2.38 -12.29 8.04
CA ILE A 112 2.26 -12.85 6.69
C ILE A 112 2.51 -11.76 5.66
N LYS A 113 3.13 -12.16 4.54
CA LYS A 113 3.35 -11.24 3.43
C LYS A 113 2.05 -10.98 2.69
N ARG A 114 1.62 -9.72 2.65
CA ARG A 114 0.47 -9.26 1.86
C ARG A 114 0.89 -8.14 0.92
N VAL A 115 0.11 -7.87 -0.11
CA VAL A 115 0.30 -6.73 -1.01
C VAL A 115 -0.80 -5.73 -0.73
N GLU A 116 -0.45 -4.64 -0.03
CA GLU A 116 -1.33 -3.50 0.18
C GLU A 116 -1.40 -2.64 -1.06
N TYR A 117 -2.58 -2.06 -1.35
CA TYR A 117 -2.72 -1.03 -2.37
C TYR A 117 -3.31 0.26 -1.82
N HIS A 118 -2.85 1.37 -2.38
CA HIS A 118 -3.23 2.72 -1.99
C HIS A 118 -3.44 3.59 -3.22
N CYS A 119 -4.30 4.58 -3.08
CA CYS A 119 -4.63 5.50 -4.18
C CYS A 119 -3.37 6.15 -4.76
N ALA A 120 -3.18 6.07 -6.07
CA ALA A 120 -2.01 6.63 -6.74
C ALA A 120 -1.92 8.16 -6.63
N ILE A 121 -3.06 8.85 -6.43
CA ILE A 121 -3.15 10.32 -6.37
C ILE A 121 -2.90 10.83 -4.95
N CYS A 122 -3.61 10.30 -3.96
CA CYS A 122 -3.56 10.85 -2.59
C CYS A 122 -2.87 9.94 -1.57
N GLY A 123 -2.42 8.75 -1.98
CA GLY A 123 -1.65 7.83 -1.16
C GLY A 123 -2.43 7.12 -0.06
N VAL A 124 -3.75 7.34 0.10
CA VAL A 124 -4.52 6.71 1.17
C VAL A 124 -4.70 5.21 0.93
N HIS A 125 -4.67 4.44 2.02
CA HIS A 125 -4.93 3.01 2.02
C HIS A 125 -6.34 2.68 1.51
N HIS A 126 -6.46 1.61 0.74
CA HIS A 126 -7.73 1.08 0.29
C HIS A 126 -7.97 -0.38 0.69
N GLY A 127 -6.94 -1.19 0.74
CA GLY A 127 -7.04 -2.62 1.05
C GLY A 127 -5.83 -3.41 0.57
N HIS A 128 -6.05 -4.69 0.31
CA HIS A 128 -5.01 -5.62 -0.13
C HIS A 128 -5.44 -6.36 -1.40
N VAL A 129 -4.47 -6.71 -2.23
CA VAL A 129 -4.69 -7.58 -3.39
C VAL A 129 -4.13 -8.96 -3.11
N PHE A 130 -4.92 -9.98 -3.45
CA PHE A 130 -4.63 -11.39 -3.25
C PHE A 130 -4.61 -12.12 -4.59
N ASP A 131 -3.90 -13.25 -4.67
CA ASP A 131 -3.80 -14.12 -5.83
C ASP A 131 -4.75 -15.33 -5.68
N ASP A 132 -5.96 -15.09 -5.19
CA ASP A 132 -7.00 -16.08 -4.94
C ASP A 132 -8.32 -15.74 -5.67
N GLY A 133 -8.27 -14.86 -6.66
CA GLY A 133 -9.42 -14.48 -7.47
C GLY A 133 -9.86 -15.62 -8.42
N SER A 134 -11.17 -15.74 -8.61
CA SER A 134 -11.80 -16.79 -9.45
C SER A 134 -11.81 -16.50 -10.95
N THR A 135 -11.18 -15.40 -11.38
CA THR A 135 -11.19 -14.95 -12.78
C THR A 135 -9.85 -15.20 -13.47
N SER A 136 -9.78 -14.91 -14.78
CA SER A 136 -8.55 -15.05 -15.59
C SER A 136 -7.36 -14.25 -15.04
N THR A 137 -7.61 -13.15 -14.32
CA THR A 137 -6.55 -12.37 -13.68
C THR A 137 -6.01 -13.03 -12.41
N GLN A 138 -6.74 -13.98 -11.82
CA GLN A 138 -6.47 -14.58 -10.51
C GLN A 138 -6.30 -13.55 -9.39
N LYS A 139 -6.61 -12.28 -9.64
CA LYS A 139 -6.48 -11.21 -8.67
C LYS A 139 -7.82 -10.93 -7.98
N ARG A 140 -7.74 -10.67 -6.68
CA ARG A 140 -8.85 -10.14 -5.88
C ARG A 140 -8.39 -8.90 -5.13
N PHE A 141 -8.84 -7.76 -5.60
CA PHE A 141 -8.69 -6.48 -4.88
C PHE A 141 -9.76 -6.42 -3.79
N CYS A 142 -9.39 -6.72 -2.56
CA CYS A 142 -10.26 -6.63 -1.38
C CYS A 142 -10.19 -5.20 -0.84
N SER A 143 -11.30 -4.45 -0.95
CA SER A 143 -11.33 -3.02 -0.66
C SER A 143 -12.15 -2.71 0.58
N ASN A 144 -11.65 -1.81 1.44
CA ASN A 144 -12.51 -1.23 2.48
C ASN A 144 -13.58 -0.35 1.81
N GLY A 145 -14.85 -0.66 2.01
CA GLY A 145 -15.95 0.08 1.39
C GLY A 145 -16.03 1.52 1.86
N LEU A 146 -15.62 1.82 3.11
CA LEU A 146 -15.51 3.18 3.63
C LEU A 146 -14.50 4.05 2.86
N CYS A 147 -13.59 3.44 2.12
CA CYS A 147 -12.65 4.14 1.24
C CYS A 147 -13.23 4.47 -0.15
N LEU A 148 -14.43 3.98 -0.46
CA LEU A 148 -15.04 4.06 -1.78
C LEU A 148 -16.32 4.90 -1.78
N ILE A 149 -16.54 5.59 -2.89
CA ILE A 149 -17.83 6.20 -3.25
C ILE A 149 -18.22 5.63 -4.59
N PHE A 150 -19.42 5.04 -4.67
CA PHE A 150 -19.99 4.59 -5.94
C PHE A 150 -20.68 5.77 -6.64
N LYS A 151 -20.43 5.92 -7.95
CA LYS A 151 -21.15 6.83 -8.83
C LYS A 151 -21.74 6.05 -9.99
N PRO A 152 -23.09 6.02 -10.14
CA PRO A 152 -23.72 5.34 -11.26
C PRO A 152 -23.33 6.00 -12.58
N LYS A 153 -23.36 5.22 -13.64
CA LYS A 153 -23.29 5.71 -15.01
C LYS A 153 -24.66 6.29 -15.34
N ASN A 154 -24.68 7.55 -15.77
CA ASN A 154 -25.90 8.20 -16.28
C ASN A 154 -26.30 7.60 -17.61
#